data_9e8f92408a37ed018b9d2ffe63011ca4
#
_entry.id   9e8f92408a37ed018b9d2ffe63011ca4
#
_cell.length_a   1.000
_cell.length_b   1.000
_cell.length_c   1.000
_cell.angle_alpha   90.00
_cell.angle_beta   90.00
_cell.angle_gamma   90.00
#
_symmetry.space_group_name_H-M   'P 1'
#
loop_
_entity.id
_entity.type
_entity.pdbx_description
1 polymer ?
#
loop_
_entity_poly.entity_id
_entity_poly.type
_entity_poly.pdbx_seq_one_letter_code
_entity_poly.pdbx_strand_id
1 'polypeptide(L)'
;MIPILYESTETAFASNGLGRLRDCISCKVTEERNGIFECDFEYPVDGANYDLIQCGRIIGVTHDETGDVEPFDIVSYSKPISGVVSFHAVHISYRQRGIVARGTNINSLADAFAVLTSSAQPSNPFTYEADFTSTAYASSFDGTPRSVRQFLGGIEGSILDAYGGEYEFDRFRVILHQSRGQVRDFVIRYGVNLLDYKDDTDYSETYTSCVPYWRGNDNGQDITVVGNRVDLGGTAYNGQNICASIDLSDKFENVPTTAELETLALTLMRSKQTNLPAQNIAVDFVRLQDMGYEGLDSLLQCNLCDSIKVEFPRYNMSGTYKIVKTVWDVLSDKYDSMELGQLSTTLAEALGIQSQTDTLQSIDDLTVNDLNVTGGASIASALTVGGVDVPNCEHTVSSGSGYRYDFYKYSNGLLMIALYWGGTTTHYTQSLGGYGRNVSFNWGSDHAFNGLGYSCFHTWKVGSGFAEPAGMIKQSAYGVNLYCVTNTTGTQSTEINMLCVGRWK
;
A
#
# COMPACT_ATOMS: atom_id res chain seq x y z
N MET A 1 -16.83 17.37 16.02
CA MET A 1 -18.09 16.61 16.20
C MET A 1 -17.89 15.43 17.14
N ILE A 2 -18.98 14.87 17.79
CA ILE A 2 -18.89 13.57 18.50
C ILE A 2 -19.36 12.49 17.56
N PRO A 3 -18.56 11.41 17.27
CA PRO A 3 -18.94 10.33 16.39
C PRO A 3 -20.23 9.61 16.86
N ILE A 4 -21.03 9.15 15.91
CA ILE A 4 -22.30 8.46 16.16
C ILE A 4 -22.21 7.03 15.64
N LEU A 5 -22.59 6.05 16.47
CA LEU A 5 -22.61 4.64 16.09
C LEU A 5 -24.00 4.26 15.57
N TYR A 6 -24.05 3.57 14.43
CA TYR A 6 -25.29 3.09 13.81
C TYR A 6 -25.25 1.57 13.59
N GLU A 7 -26.43 0.98 13.41
CA GLU A 7 -26.55 -0.40 12.92
C GLU A 7 -26.10 -0.52 11.45
N SER A 8 -25.66 -1.72 11.07
CA SER A 8 -25.19 -2.03 9.71
C SER A 8 -26.24 -1.77 8.60
N THR A 9 -27.51 -1.72 8.98
CA THR A 9 -28.65 -1.52 8.07
C THR A 9 -29.14 -0.08 8.00
N GLU A 10 -28.52 0.84 8.73
CA GLU A 10 -28.89 2.26 8.68
C GLU A 10 -28.60 2.86 7.31
N THR A 11 -29.50 3.70 6.83
CA THR A 11 -29.41 4.34 5.51
C THR A 11 -29.65 5.84 5.52
N ALA A 12 -30.27 6.37 6.58
CA ALA A 12 -30.68 7.78 6.64
C ALA A 12 -29.71 8.67 7.43
N PHE A 13 -28.98 8.09 8.40
CA PHE A 13 -27.97 8.77 9.25
C PHE A 13 -28.44 10.05 9.93
N ALA A 14 -29.75 10.23 10.10
CA ALA A 14 -30.37 11.43 10.65
C ALA A 14 -30.68 11.34 12.15
N SER A 15 -30.47 10.17 12.75
CA SER A 15 -30.78 9.90 14.16
C SER A 15 -29.51 9.88 15.02
N ASN A 16 -29.69 9.74 16.35
CA ASN A 16 -28.56 9.48 17.24
C ASN A 16 -28.09 8.01 17.23
N GLY A 17 -28.60 7.18 16.31
CA GLY A 17 -28.22 5.77 16.14
C GLY A 17 -28.29 4.95 17.42
N LEU A 18 -27.30 4.08 17.62
CA LEU A 18 -27.11 3.28 18.83
C LEU A 18 -26.55 4.13 19.98
N GLY A 19 -25.91 5.26 19.68
CA GLY A 19 -25.35 6.17 20.66
C GLY A 19 -24.18 6.98 20.15
N ARG A 20 -23.86 8.02 20.90
CA ARG A 20 -22.69 8.86 20.64
C ARG A 20 -21.47 8.33 21.35
N LEU A 21 -20.33 8.29 20.67
CA LEU A 21 -19.05 7.83 21.17
C LEU A 21 -18.29 8.98 21.85
N ARG A 22 -18.74 9.37 23.05
CA ARG A 22 -18.26 10.56 23.77
C ARG A 22 -16.83 10.42 24.30
N ASP A 23 -16.39 9.19 24.54
CA ASP A 23 -15.07 8.90 25.09
C ASP A 23 -14.05 8.60 24.00
N CYS A 24 -14.37 8.94 22.74
CA CYS A 24 -13.47 8.82 21.61
C CYS A 24 -12.23 9.69 21.83
N ILE A 25 -11.03 9.07 21.77
CA ILE A 25 -9.75 9.71 22.06
C ILE A 25 -9.19 10.39 20.81
N SER A 26 -9.33 9.73 19.67
CA SER A 26 -8.91 10.20 18.35
C SER A 26 -9.91 9.73 17.30
N CYS A 27 -10.21 10.58 16.33
CA CYS A 27 -11.05 10.20 15.19
C CYS A 27 -10.65 11.06 13.99
N LYS A 28 -10.03 10.42 13.00
CA LYS A 28 -9.53 11.10 11.80
C LYS A 28 -10.12 10.47 10.56
N VAL A 29 -10.57 11.32 9.64
CA VAL A 29 -11.04 10.90 8.32
C VAL A 29 -10.02 11.33 7.29
N THR A 30 -9.57 10.36 6.49
CA THR A 30 -8.68 10.59 5.35
C THR A 30 -9.47 10.43 4.07
N GLU A 31 -9.48 11.47 3.22
CA GLU A 31 -10.07 11.41 1.89
C GLU A 31 -9.02 11.80 0.85
N GLU A 32 -8.85 10.97 -0.18
CA GLU A 32 -7.98 11.22 -1.33
C GLU A 32 -8.79 11.33 -2.61
N ARG A 33 -8.38 12.24 -3.47
CA ARG A 33 -8.98 12.41 -4.80
C ARG A 33 -8.88 11.12 -5.60
N ASN A 34 -10.02 10.52 -5.94
CA ASN A 34 -10.14 9.21 -6.62
C ASN A 34 -9.46 8.05 -5.88
N GLY A 35 -9.15 8.21 -4.61
CA GLY A 35 -8.39 7.28 -3.80
C GLY A 35 -9.15 6.73 -2.60
N ILE A 36 -8.48 6.74 -1.45
CA ILE A 36 -9.04 6.26 -0.18
C ILE A 36 -10.07 7.24 0.39
N PHE A 37 -11.04 6.69 1.11
CA PHE A 37 -11.98 7.44 1.95
C PHE A 37 -12.26 6.59 3.18
N GLU A 38 -11.52 6.86 4.27
CA GLU A 38 -11.39 5.98 5.43
C GLU A 38 -11.40 6.77 6.73
N CYS A 39 -11.79 6.12 7.82
CA CYS A 39 -11.85 6.71 9.15
C CYS A 39 -11.13 5.83 10.16
N ASP A 40 -10.11 6.38 10.81
CA ASP A 40 -9.41 5.74 11.91
C ASP A 40 -9.80 6.41 13.24
N PHE A 41 -10.16 5.61 14.23
CA PHE A 41 -10.52 6.14 15.55
C PHE A 41 -10.04 5.27 16.70
N GLU A 42 -9.83 5.89 17.86
CA GLU A 42 -9.39 5.23 19.08
C GLU A 42 -10.42 5.38 20.18
N TYR A 43 -10.71 4.27 20.88
CA TYR A 43 -11.72 4.24 21.92
C TYR A 43 -11.25 3.39 23.12
N PRO A 44 -11.44 3.88 24.38
CA PRO A 44 -11.06 3.11 25.56
C PRO A 44 -12.05 1.97 25.85
N VAL A 45 -11.55 0.85 26.35
CA VAL A 45 -12.37 -0.33 26.65
C VAL A 45 -13.38 -0.12 27.79
N ASP A 46 -13.14 0.86 28.65
CA ASP A 46 -14.03 1.26 29.74
C ASP A 46 -14.94 2.46 29.38
N GLY A 47 -14.84 2.93 28.12
CA GLY A 47 -15.66 4.02 27.61
C GLY A 47 -17.13 3.62 27.42
N ALA A 48 -18.02 4.62 27.54
CA ALA A 48 -19.45 4.42 27.35
C ALA A 48 -19.75 3.92 25.92
N ASN A 49 -20.60 2.90 25.81
CA ASN A 49 -20.96 2.25 24.54
C ASN A 49 -19.82 1.43 23.85
N TYR A 50 -18.69 1.18 24.51
CA TYR A 50 -17.62 0.38 23.93
C TYR A 50 -18.12 -1.00 23.44
N ASP A 51 -18.94 -1.70 24.26
CA ASP A 51 -19.48 -3.01 23.89
C ASP A 51 -20.38 -3.00 22.62
N LEU A 52 -20.85 -1.81 22.23
CA LEU A 52 -21.61 -1.63 21.02
C LEU A 52 -20.72 -1.45 19.78
N ILE A 53 -19.42 -1.15 19.93
CA ILE A 53 -18.51 -0.97 18.80
C ILE A 53 -18.09 -2.34 18.25
N GLN A 54 -18.57 -2.69 17.07
CA GLN A 54 -18.33 -4.00 16.44
C GLN A 54 -18.08 -3.84 14.93
N CYS A 55 -17.24 -4.71 14.36
CA CYS A 55 -17.10 -4.79 12.91
C CYS A 55 -18.46 -5.05 12.24
N GLY A 56 -18.68 -4.39 11.11
CA GLY A 56 -19.95 -4.41 10.39
C GLY A 56 -20.97 -3.37 10.85
N ARG A 57 -20.76 -2.69 11.99
CA ARG A 57 -21.50 -1.48 12.35
C ARG A 57 -20.93 -0.24 11.67
N ILE A 58 -21.71 0.83 11.64
CA ILE A 58 -21.37 2.07 10.96
C ILE A 58 -21.03 3.14 11.99
N ILE A 59 -19.92 3.84 11.78
CA ILE A 59 -19.60 5.08 12.46
C ILE A 59 -19.94 6.26 11.53
N GLY A 60 -20.75 7.20 12.01
CA GLY A 60 -21.09 8.44 11.30
C GLY A 60 -20.28 9.58 11.84
N VAL A 61 -19.54 10.26 10.98
CA VAL A 61 -18.65 11.38 11.32
C VAL A 61 -18.68 12.45 10.23
N THR A 62 -18.28 13.68 10.57
CA THR A 62 -17.99 14.73 9.60
C THR A 62 -16.62 14.46 8.96
N HIS A 63 -16.41 14.91 7.73
CA HIS A 63 -15.13 14.74 7.00
C HIS A 63 -14.60 16.05 6.43
N ASP A 64 -15.38 17.12 6.54
CA ASP A 64 -15.05 18.45 6.04
C ASP A 64 -15.79 19.56 6.81
N GLU A 65 -15.68 20.78 6.34
CA GLU A 65 -16.30 21.97 6.94
C GLU A 65 -17.81 22.11 6.67
N THR A 66 -18.42 21.26 5.84
CA THR A 66 -19.88 21.31 5.58
C THR A 66 -20.68 20.87 6.79
N GLY A 67 -20.10 20.01 7.62
CA GLY A 67 -20.75 19.45 8.79
C GLY A 67 -21.70 18.30 8.48
N ASP A 68 -21.74 17.85 7.23
CA ASP A 68 -22.52 16.68 6.82
C ASP A 68 -21.91 15.39 7.40
N VAL A 69 -22.81 14.48 7.81
CA VAL A 69 -22.39 13.20 8.40
C VAL A 69 -22.23 12.17 7.28
N GLU A 70 -20.99 11.67 7.17
CA GLU A 70 -20.64 10.55 6.29
C GLU A 70 -20.51 9.25 7.08
N PRO A 71 -21.02 8.16 6.54
CA PRO A 71 -21.03 6.85 7.18
C PRO A 71 -19.83 6.00 6.76
N PHE A 72 -19.19 5.36 7.75
CA PHE A 72 -18.05 4.45 7.54
C PHE A 72 -18.34 3.09 8.20
N ASP A 73 -18.16 2.01 7.44
CA ASP A 73 -18.24 0.64 7.94
C ASP A 73 -17.01 0.30 8.77
N ILE A 74 -17.19 -0.09 10.02
CA ILE A 74 -16.09 -0.56 10.87
C ILE A 74 -15.65 -1.95 10.37
N VAL A 75 -14.44 -2.06 9.83
CA VAL A 75 -13.96 -3.28 9.17
C VAL A 75 -12.92 -4.04 9.99
N SER A 76 -12.14 -3.33 10.82
CA SER A 76 -11.13 -3.97 11.66
C SER A 76 -10.85 -3.19 12.94
N TYR A 77 -10.19 -3.86 13.89
CA TYR A 77 -9.72 -3.25 15.12
C TYR A 77 -8.46 -3.93 15.65
N SER A 78 -7.68 -3.18 16.43
CA SER A 78 -6.52 -3.68 17.18
C SER A 78 -6.70 -3.41 18.67
N LYS A 79 -6.54 -4.44 19.51
CA LYS A 79 -6.69 -4.38 20.98
C LYS A 79 -5.34 -4.49 21.67
N PRO A 80 -4.61 -3.40 21.89
CA PRO A 80 -3.36 -3.42 22.62
C PRO A 80 -3.62 -3.57 24.13
N ILE A 81 -2.57 -3.95 24.87
CA ILE A 81 -2.64 -4.13 26.33
C ILE A 81 -2.91 -2.82 27.08
N SER A 82 -2.73 -1.67 26.41
CA SER A 82 -2.98 -0.35 26.98
C SER A 82 -4.44 -0.05 27.33
N GLY A 83 -5.38 -0.86 26.84
CA GLY A 83 -6.81 -0.64 27.04
C GLY A 83 -7.44 0.41 26.12
N VAL A 84 -6.69 0.95 25.17
CA VAL A 84 -7.22 1.81 24.09
C VAL A 84 -7.23 1.00 22.80
N VAL A 85 -8.40 0.84 22.20
CA VAL A 85 -8.59 0.06 20.97
C VAL A 85 -8.59 0.98 19.78
N SER A 86 -7.75 0.68 18.78
CA SER A 86 -7.74 1.37 17.50
C SER A 86 -8.69 0.64 16.54
N PHE A 87 -9.58 1.38 15.92
CA PHE A 87 -10.55 0.90 14.95
C PHE A 87 -10.26 1.53 13.58
N HIS A 88 -10.43 0.73 12.55
CA HIS A 88 -10.38 1.19 11.16
C HIS A 88 -11.74 0.98 10.50
N ALA A 89 -12.22 2.02 9.83
CA ALA A 89 -13.49 2.02 9.13
C ALA A 89 -13.32 2.62 7.73
N VAL A 90 -14.05 2.07 6.77
CA VAL A 90 -14.03 2.50 5.37
C VAL A 90 -15.38 3.09 4.99
N HIS A 91 -15.39 4.12 4.14
CA HIS A 91 -16.64 4.74 3.69
C HIS A 91 -17.58 3.72 3.06
N ILE A 92 -18.89 3.86 3.25
CA ILE A 92 -19.88 2.87 2.75
C ILE A 92 -19.80 2.66 1.24
N SER A 93 -19.22 3.58 0.46
CA SER A 93 -18.97 3.37 -0.97
C SER A 93 -18.10 2.13 -1.26
N TYR A 94 -17.32 1.66 -0.28
CA TYR A 94 -16.53 0.42 -0.40
C TYR A 94 -17.41 -0.84 -0.45
N ARG A 95 -18.67 -0.77 -0.01
CA ARG A 95 -19.64 -1.87 -0.17
C ARG A 95 -19.84 -2.26 -1.63
N GLN A 96 -19.55 -1.35 -2.58
CA GLN A 96 -19.58 -1.62 -4.01
C GLN A 96 -18.59 -2.70 -4.48
N ARG A 97 -17.60 -3.06 -3.65
CA ARG A 97 -16.73 -4.24 -3.87
C ARG A 97 -17.50 -5.56 -3.80
N GLY A 98 -18.55 -5.61 -3.01
CA GLY A 98 -19.42 -6.77 -2.82
C GLY A 98 -20.64 -6.81 -3.76
N ILE A 99 -20.76 -5.87 -4.68
CA ILE A 99 -21.83 -5.80 -5.67
C ILE A 99 -21.23 -6.06 -7.04
N VAL A 100 -21.69 -7.10 -7.73
CA VAL A 100 -21.19 -7.49 -9.05
C VAL A 100 -22.17 -7.04 -10.12
N ALA A 101 -21.65 -6.38 -11.14
CA ALA A 101 -22.42 -5.98 -12.33
C ALA A 101 -21.82 -6.63 -13.59
N ARG A 102 -22.55 -6.54 -14.70
CA ARG A 102 -22.12 -7.02 -16.01
C ARG A 102 -22.71 -6.15 -17.11
N GLY A 103 -21.89 -5.70 -18.03
CA GLY A 103 -22.32 -4.91 -19.18
C GLY A 103 -21.47 -5.19 -20.41
N THR A 104 -22.02 -4.89 -21.58
CA THR A 104 -21.35 -5.02 -22.86
C THR A 104 -21.67 -3.82 -23.74
N ASN A 105 -20.73 -3.45 -24.59
CA ASN A 105 -20.90 -2.40 -25.62
C ASN A 105 -21.34 -1.05 -25.05
N ILE A 106 -20.67 -0.60 -24.00
CA ILE A 106 -20.95 0.68 -23.35
C ILE A 106 -20.19 1.78 -24.09
N ASN A 107 -20.95 2.69 -24.71
CA ASN A 107 -20.43 3.78 -25.53
C ASN A 107 -20.78 5.16 -24.97
N SER A 108 -21.28 5.23 -23.76
CA SER A 108 -21.55 6.50 -23.07
C SER A 108 -21.45 6.35 -21.56
N LEU A 109 -21.12 7.43 -20.89
CA LEU A 109 -21.06 7.49 -19.43
C LEU A 109 -22.44 7.18 -18.81
N ALA A 110 -23.52 7.64 -19.42
CA ALA A 110 -24.88 7.39 -18.95
C ALA A 110 -25.25 5.90 -19.02
N ASP A 111 -24.88 5.21 -20.10
CA ASP A 111 -25.09 3.76 -20.21
C ASP A 111 -24.23 2.98 -19.20
N ALA A 112 -23.00 3.42 -18.97
CA ALA A 112 -22.13 2.83 -17.95
C ALA A 112 -22.80 2.87 -16.57
N PHE A 113 -23.29 4.03 -16.14
CA PHE A 113 -24.01 4.18 -14.88
C PHE A 113 -25.31 3.36 -14.81
N ALA A 114 -26.09 3.32 -15.90
CA ALA A 114 -27.29 2.52 -15.96
C ALA A 114 -27.03 1.02 -15.76
N VAL A 115 -25.93 0.51 -16.29
CA VAL A 115 -25.52 -0.89 -16.12
C VAL A 115 -25.14 -1.22 -14.69
N LEU A 116 -24.48 -0.29 -13.96
CA LEU A 116 -24.10 -0.51 -12.55
C LEU A 116 -25.28 -0.72 -11.61
N THR A 117 -26.48 -0.29 -12.01
CA THR A 117 -27.71 -0.50 -11.25
C THR A 117 -28.56 -1.63 -11.83
N SER A 118 -28.78 -1.66 -13.16
CA SER A 118 -29.72 -2.58 -13.80
C SER A 118 -29.24 -4.04 -13.83
N SER A 119 -27.91 -4.28 -13.87
CA SER A 119 -27.32 -5.62 -13.92
C SER A 119 -26.72 -6.09 -12.58
N ALA A 120 -26.81 -5.27 -11.54
CA ALA A 120 -26.15 -5.51 -10.27
C ALA A 120 -26.73 -6.67 -9.46
N GLN A 121 -25.84 -7.47 -8.85
CA GLN A 121 -26.18 -8.57 -7.94
C GLN A 121 -25.22 -8.57 -6.75
N PRO A 122 -25.72 -8.44 -5.50
CA PRO A 122 -27.11 -8.11 -5.12
C PRO A 122 -27.53 -6.73 -5.69
N SER A 123 -28.78 -6.34 -5.47
CA SER A 123 -29.28 -5.03 -5.92
C SER A 123 -28.39 -3.90 -5.38
N ASN A 124 -28.06 -2.97 -6.25
CA ASN A 124 -27.18 -1.86 -5.93
C ASN A 124 -27.97 -0.70 -5.31
N PRO A 125 -27.72 -0.31 -4.05
CA PRO A 125 -28.42 0.81 -3.42
C PRO A 125 -27.86 2.18 -3.81
N PHE A 126 -26.76 2.23 -4.56
CA PHE A 126 -26.09 3.48 -4.94
C PHE A 126 -26.76 4.12 -6.17
N THR A 127 -26.74 5.44 -6.18
CA THR A 127 -27.11 6.26 -7.35
C THR A 127 -25.86 6.88 -7.95
N TYR A 128 -25.88 7.08 -9.27
CA TYR A 128 -24.73 7.59 -10.03
C TYR A 128 -25.16 8.81 -10.84
N GLU A 129 -24.37 9.86 -10.73
CA GLU A 129 -24.59 11.14 -11.41
C GLU A 129 -23.28 11.65 -12.00
N ALA A 130 -23.33 12.46 -13.03
CA ALA A 130 -22.18 13.21 -13.55
C ALA A 130 -22.63 14.61 -13.97
N ASP A 131 -21.72 15.58 -13.84
CA ASP A 131 -21.93 16.97 -14.29
C ASP A 131 -21.54 17.21 -15.76
N PHE A 132 -21.07 16.15 -16.43
CA PHE A 132 -20.69 16.17 -17.84
C PHE A 132 -21.22 14.93 -18.59
N THR A 133 -21.12 14.97 -19.90
CA THR A 133 -21.47 13.85 -20.78
C THR A 133 -20.27 13.41 -21.59
N SER A 134 -20.13 12.11 -21.82
CA SER A 134 -19.08 11.55 -22.67
C SER A 134 -19.62 10.34 -23.43
N THR A 135 -19.11 10.18 -24.67
CA THR A 135 -19.46 9.08 -25.58
C THR A 135 -18.26 8.20 -25.91
N ALA A 136 -17.23 8.20 -25.05
CA ALA A 136 -16.09 7.30 -25.20
C ALA A 136 -16.49 5.84 -24.88
N TYR A 137 -15.75 4.90 -25.43
CA TYR A 137 -15.92 3.47 -25.16
C TYR A 137 -15.18 3.07 -23.87
N ALA A 138 -15.88 2.39 -22.97
CA ALA A 138 -15.31 1.85 -21.74
C ALA A 138 -15.02 0.34 -21.92
N SER A 139 -13.78 -0.03 -22.13
CA SER A 139 -13.35 -1.39 -22.51
C SER A 139 -13.54 -2.43 -21.39
N SER A 140 -13.62 -2.01 -20.13
CA SER A 140 -13.90 -2.93 -19.01
C SER A 140 -15.29 -3.57 -19.07
N PHE A 141 -16.23 -2.97 -19.84
CA PHE A 141 -17.57 -3.52 -20.05
C PHE A 141 -17.62 -4.53 -21.22
N ASP A 142 -16.76 -5.55 -21.13
CA ASP A 142 -16.57 -6.61 -22.12
C ASP A 142 -17.49 -7.84 -21.91
N GLY A 143 -18.45 -7.74 -21.01
CA GLY A 143 -19.34 -8.84 -20.63
C GLY A 143 -18.83 -9.70 -19.47
N THR A 144 -17.62 -9.47 -19.00
CA THR A 144 -17.10 -10.13 -17.80
C THR A 144 -17.72 -9.54 -16.54
N PRO A 145 -18.28 -10.36 -15.62
CA PRO A 145 -18.77 -9.87 -14.35
C PRO A 145 -17.62 -9.31 -13.50
N ARG A 146 -17.77 -8.08 -13.01
CA ARG A 146 -16.81 -7.42 -12.11
C ARG A 146 -17.53 -6.71 -10.98
N SER A 147 -16.82 -6.40 -9.90
CA SER A 147 -17.41 -5.57 -8.86
C SER A 147 -17.70 -4.16 -9.38
N VAL A 148 -18.77 -3.56 -8.86
CA VAL A 148 -19.12 -2.17 -9.22
C VAL A 148 -17.95 -1.23 -8.94
N ARG A 149 -17.19 -1.46 -7.85
CA ARG A 149 -16.01 -0.65 -7.55
C ARG A 149 -14.94 -0.72 -8.65
N GLN A 150 -14.72 -1.90 -9.24
CA GLN A 150 -13.77 -2.06 -10.37
C GLN A 150 -14.27 -1.35 -11.63
N PHE A 151 -15.56 -1.33 -11.88
CA PHE A 151 -16.11 -0.55 -12.99
C PHE A 151 -15.96 0.96 -12.79
N LEU A 152 -16.02 1.45 -11.55
CA LEU A 152 -15.79 2.86 -11.27
C LEU A 152 -14.33 3.26 -11.50
N GLY A 153 -13.36 2.44 -11.07
CA GLY A 153 -11.95 2.75 -11.18
C GLY A 153 -11.04 1.62 -10.76
N GLY A 154 -9.73 1.79 -10.99
CA GLY A 154 -8.69 0.86 -10.56
C GLY A 154 -8.41 -0.29 -11.53
N ILE A 155 -9.07 -0.34 -12.69
CA ILE A 155 -8.76 -1.26 -13.79
C ILE A 155 -8.79 -0.51 -15.11
N GLU A 156 -8.08 -1.01 -16.09
CA GLU A 156 -8.09 -0.48 -17.45
C GLU A 156 -9.50 -0.51 -18.06
N GLY A 157 -9.86 0.57 -18.77
CA GLY A 157 -11.17 0.74 -19.38
C GLY A 157 -12.31 0.95 -18.39
N SER A 158 -12.03 1.17 -17.10
CA SER A 158 -13.01 1.59 -16.11
C SER A 158 -13.62 2.95 -16.45
N ILE A 159 -14.68 3.34 -15.76
CA ILE A 159 -15.35 4.63 -15.97
C ILE A 159 -14.35 5.78 -15.80
N LEU A 160 -13.53 5.74 -14.76
CA LEU A 160 -12.52 6.77 -14.51
C LEU A 160 -11.44 6.80 -15.60
N ASP A 161 -11.00 5.63 -16.06
CA ASP A 161 -9.99 5.52 -17.12
C ASP A 161 -10.53 5.97 -18.49
N ALA A 162 -11.76 5.59 -18.84
CA ALA A 162 -12.36 5.90 -20.11
C ALA A 162 -12.86 7.35 -20.24
N TYR A 163 -13.40 7.91 -19.16
CA TYR A 163 -14.08 9.21 -19.19
C TYR A 163 -13.33 10.28 -18.41
N GLY A 164 -12.39 9.91 -17.55
CA GLY A 164 -11.71 10.83 -16.63
C GLY A 164 -12.66 11.34 -15.53
N GLY A 165 -12.27 12.44 -14.91
CA GLY A 165 -13.07 13.11 -13.88
C GLY A 165 -12.62 12.82 -12.46
N GLU A 166 -13.41 13.27 -11.51
CA GLU A 166 -13.13 13.19 -10.08
C GLU A 166 -14.38 12.80 -9.31
N TYR A 167 -14.30 11.71 -8.55
CA TYR A 167 -15.43 11.23 -7.77
C TYR A 167 -15.66 12.07 -6.51
N GLU A 168 -16.95 12.23 -6.19
CA GLU A 168 -17.46 12.63 -4.89
C GLU A 168 -18.38 11.54 -4.38
N PHE A 169 -18.17 11.10 -3.14
CA PHE A 169 -18.99 10.09 -2.47
C PHE A 169 -19.76 10.77 -1.34
N ASP A 170 -21.08 10.88 -1.49
CA ASP A 170 -22.02 11.39 -0.50
C ASP A 170 -22.97 10.26 -0.11
N ARG A 171 -22.64 9.56 0.98
CA ARG A 171 -23.42 8.39 1.44
C ARG A 171 -23.62 7.37 0.31
N PHE A 172 -24.86 7.21 -0.16
CA PHE A 172 -25.19 6.31 -1.28
C PHE A 172 -25.21 7.00 -2.65
N ARG A 173 -24.77 8.25 -2.75
CA ARG A 173 -24.62 8.94 -4.02
C ARG A 173 -23.15 8.90 -4.47
N VAL A 174 -22.96 8.64 -5.73
CA VAL A 174 -21.64 8.69 -6.39
C VAL A 174 -21.75 9.71 -7.51
N ILE A 175 -21.02 10.79 -7.41
CA ILE A 175 -21.03 11.88 -8.38
C ILE A 175 -19.68 11.90 -9.06
N LEU A 176 -19.67 11.88 -10.39
CA LEU A 176 -18.46 12.05 -11.19
C LEU A 176 -18.44 13.47 -11.76
N HIS A 177 -17.54 14.29 -11.24
CA HIS A 177 -17.32 15.63 -11.75
C HIS A 177 -16.28 15.61 -12.87
N GLN A 178 -16.45 16.46 -13.88
CA GLN A 178 -15.37 16.68 -14.86
C GLN A 178 -14.14 17.27 -14.17
N SER A 179 -14.36 18.17 -13.21
CA SER A 179 -13.35 18.70 -12.30
C SER A 179 -14.05 19.10 -11.00
N ARG A 180 -13.82 18.34 -9.93
CA ARG A 180 -14.35 18.62 -8.58
C ARG A 180 -13.61 19.82 -7.97
N GLY A 181 -14.28 20.56 -7.10
CA GLY A 181 -13.72 21.68 -6.36
C GLY A 181 -13.75 23.00 -7.13
N GLN A 182 -13.28 24.03 -6.49
CA GLN A 182 -13.28 25.42 -6.97
C GLN A 182 -11.90 26.05 -6.89
N VAL A 183 -11.65 27.06 -7.71
CA VAL A 183 -10.47 27.90 -7.54
C VAL A 183 -10.75 28.86 -6.40
N ARG A 184 -9.94 28.80 -5.35
CA ARG A 184 -10.06 29.66 -4.17
C ARG A 184 -9.15 30.88 -4.32
N ASP A 185 -9.65 32.04 -3.92
CA ASP A 185 -8.85 33.27 -3.88
C ASP A 185 -7.87 33.31 -2.69
N PHE A 186 -7.83 32.22 -1.92
CA PHE A 186 -6.93 32.06 -0.80
C PHE A 186 -5.51 31.75 -1.26
N VAL A 187 -4.53 32.38 -0.65
CA VAL A 187 -3.11 32.18 -0.94
C VAL A 187 -2.39 31.65 0.29
N ILE A 188 -1.78 30.48 0.18
CA ILE A 188 -0.85 29.94 1.19
C ILE A 188 0.50 30.61 0.97
N ARG A 189 0.99 31.35 1.98
CA ARG A 189 2.22 32.13 1.85
C ARG A 189 3.15 31.89 3.03
N TYR A 190 4.42 31.65 2.72
CA TYR A 190 5.49 31.53 3.73
C TYR A 190 5.60 32.83 4.56
N GLY A 191 5.69 32.66 5.90
CA GLY A 191 5.78 33.76 6.84
C GLY A 191 4.44 34.46 7.16
N VAL A 192 3.32 33.94 6.63
CA VAL A 192 1.96 34.44 6.91
C VAL A 192 1.12 33.34 7.55
N ASN A 193 0.82 32.28 6.80
CA ASN A 193 -0.08 31.22 7.21
C ASN A 193 0.46 29.80 6.93
N LEU A 194 1.64 29.65 6.31
CA LEU A 194 2.30 28.37 6.12
C LEU A 194 3.08 27.99 7.37
N LEU A 195 2.75 26.84 8.00
CA LEU A 195 3.40 26.31 9.19
C LEU A 195 4.51 25.32 8.82
N ASP A 196 4.19 24.37 7.95
CA ASP A 196 5.14 23.37 7.48
C ASP A 196 4.97 23.12 5.98
N TYR A 197 6.02 22.65 5.35
CA TYR A 197 6.07 22.44 3.91
C TYR A 197 7.03 21.30 3.58
N LYS A 198 6.53 20.34 2.82
CA LYS A 198 7.31 19.25 2.25
C LYS A 198 6.98 19.12 0.77
N ASP A 199 7.99 19.13 -0.08
CA ASP A 199 7.88 18.94 -1.53
C ASP A 199 8.59 17.63 -1.90
N ASP A 200 7.83 16.65 -2.30
CA ASP A 200 8.31 15.38 -2.84
C ASP A 200 8.11 15.42 -4.36
N THR A 201 9.19 15.68 -5.09
CA THR A 201 9.18 15.72 -6.55
C THR A 201 9.86 14.47 -7.09
N ASP A 202 9.15 13.68 -7.89
CA ASP A 202 9.63 12.45 -8.51
C ASP A 202 9.67 12.57 -10.02
N TYR A 203 10.85 12.34 -10.59
CA TYR A 203 11.09 12.37 -12.03
C TYR A 203 11.18 10.96 -12.64
N SER A 204 11.06 9.90 -11.85
CA SER A 204 11.27 8.51 -12.30
C SER A 204 10.38 8.11 -13.47
N GLU A 205 9.15 8.62 -13.50
CA GLU A 205 8.14 8.36 -14.53
C GLU A 205 7.94 9.53 -15.51
N THR A 206 8.96 10.41 -15.66
CA THR A 206 8.89 11.54 -16.57
C THR A 206 9.38 11.15 -17.95
N TYR A 207 8.53 11.27 -18.97
CA TYR A 207 8.84 10.92 -20.35
C TYR A 207 8.63 12.10 -21.29
N THR A 208 9.67 12.47 -22.06
CA THR A 208 9.63 13.59 -23.00
C THR A 208 9.24 13.18 -24.42
N SER A 209 9.31 11.89 -24.71
CA SER A 209 8.99 11.30 -26.01
C SER A 209 8.49 9.86 -25.84
N CYS A 210 7.89 9.31 -26.89
CA CYS A 210 7.53 7.91 -26.93
C CYS A 210 7.66 7.30 -28.31
N VAL A 211 7.70 5.97 -28.33
CA VAL A 211 7.54 5.14 -29.54
C VAL A 211 6.26 4.32 -29.36
N PRO A 212 5.16 4.66 -30.04
CA PRO A 212 3.93 3.90 -29.96
C PRO A 212 4.01 2.63 -30.80
N TYR A 213 3.34 1.58 -30.35
CA TYR A 213 3.16 0.36 -31.12
C TYR A 213 1.78 -0.25 -30.90
N TRP A 214 1.37 -1.09 -31.82
CA TRP A 214 0.16 -1.91 -31.77
C TRP A 214 0.50 -3.35 -32.13
N ARG A 215 -0.09 -4.31 -31.42
CA ARG A 215 -0.02 -5.73 -31.71
C ARG A 215 -1.41 -6.29 -31.86
N GLY A 216 -1.60 -7.11 -32.86
CA GLY A 216 -2.88 -7.78 -33.10
C GLY A 216 -2.78 -8.80 -34.23
N ASN A 217 -3.92 -9.33 -34.60
CA ASN A 217 -4.02 -10.34 -35.66
C ASN A 217 -4.66 -9.73 -36.92
N ASP A 218 -3.99 -9.88 -38.05
CA ASP A 218 -4.52 -9.54 -39.35
C ASP A 218 -4.63 -10.79 -40.22
N ASN A 219 -5.83 -11.16 -40.60
CA ASN A 219 -6.14 -12.32 -41.43
C ASN A 219 -5.50 -13.66 -40.94
N GLY A 220 -5.41 -13.84 -39.61
CA GLY A 220 -4.85 -15.03 -38.97
C GLY A 220 -3.33 -14.99 -38.76
N GLN A 221 -2.68 -13.86 -39.06
CA GLN A 221 -1.26 -13.64 -38.78
C GLN A 221 -1.09 -12.58 -37.70
N ASP A 222 -0.28 -12.88 -36.68
CA ASP A 222 0.09 -11.91 -35.66
C ASP A 222 1.06 -10.89 -36.25
N ILE A 223 0.68 -9.62 -36.18
CA ILE A 223 1.49 -8.51 -36.67
C ILE A 223 1.70 -7.46 -35.58
N THR A 224 2.81 -6.74 -35.73
CA THR A 224 3.13 -5.58 -34.89
C THR A 224 3.34 -4.38 -35.79
N VAL A 225 2.59 -3.30 -35.56
CA VAL A 225 2.80 -1.99 -36.19
C VAL A 225 3.50 -1.09 -35.20
N VAL A 226 4.63 -0.50 -35.61
CA VAL A 226 5.41 0.42 -34.77
C VAL A 226 5.42 1.79 -35.41
N GLY A 227 5.00 2.81 -34.67
CA GLY A 227 5.07 4.20 -35.08
C GLY A 227 6.48 4.79 -34.95
N ASN A 228 6.70 5.96 -35.53
CA ASN A 228 7.92 6.71 -35.28
C ASN A 228 7.90 7.31 -33.88
N ARG A 229 9.08 7.68 -33.40
CA ARG A 229 9.20 8.41 -32.15
C ARG A 229 8.46 9.75 -32.23
N VAL A 230 7.62 10.03 -31.25
CA VAL A 230 6.91 11.29 -31.07
C VAL A 230 7.49 12.03 -29.88
N ASP A 231 7.78 13.31 -30.05
CA ASP A 231 8.31 14.21 -29.03
C ASP A 231 7.25 15.22 -28.59
N LEU A 232 7.09 15.43 -27.26
CA LEU A 232 6.17 16.44 -26.72
C LEU A 232 6.62 17.88 -27.03
N GLY A 233 7.89 18.06 -27.31
CA GLY A 233 8.53 19.38 -27.33
C GLY A 233 8.70 19.96 -25.92
N GLY A 234 9.66 20.82 -25.71
CA GLY A 234 9.99 21.42 -24.42
C GLY A 234 11.32 20.95 -23.86
N THR A 235 11.63 21.36 -22.65
CA THR A 235 12.88 21.00 -21.98
C THR A 235 12.82 19.57 -21.47
N ALA A 236 13.72 18.75 -21.97
CA ALA A 236 13.97 17.44 -21.38
C ALA A 236 14.46 17.57 -19.93
N TYR A 237 14.09 16.59 -19.09
CA TYR A 237 14.58 16.48 -17.73
C TYR A 237 16.12 16.52 -17.69
N ASN A 238 16.69 17.49 -16.99
CA ASN A 238 18.16 17.73 -16.95
C ASN A 238 18.87 17.73 -18.33
N GLY A 239 18.20 18.17 -19.37
CA GLY A 239 18.73 18.11 -20.74
C GLY A 239 18.71 16.70 -21.35
N GLN A 240 18.14 15.72 -20.68
CA GLN A 240 17.99 14.35 -21.17
C GLN A 240 16.63 14.17 -21.86
N ASN A 241 16.64 13.40 -22.93
CA ASN A 241 15.43 12.99 -23.63
C ASN A 241 15.10 11.57 -23.21
N ILE A 242 14.00 11.39 -22.48
CA ILE A 242 13.55 10.10 -21.99
C ILE A 242 12.38 9.63 -22.86
N CYS A 243 12.54 8.44 -23.46
CA CYS A 243 11.59 7.88 -24.40
C CYS A 243 10.94 6.63 -23.83
N ALA A 244 9.60 6.62 -23.78
CA ALA A 244 8.82 5.45 -23.41
C ALA A 244 8.40 4.63 -24.63
N SER A 245 8.15 3.35 -24.46
CA SER A 245 7.37 2.55 -25.41
C SER A 245 5.91 2.51 -24.97
N ILE A 246 4.98 2.78 -25.90
CA ILE A 246 3.54 2.83 -25.58
C ILE A 246 2.82 1.76 -26.37
N ASP A 247 2.18 0.82 -25.65
CA ASP A 247 1.28 -0.17 -26.25
C ASP A 247 -0.12 0.46 -26.46
N LEU A 248 -0.57 0.50 -27.70
CA LEU A 248 -1.88 1.00 -28.09
C LEU A 248 -2.76 -0.10 -28.69
N SER A 249 -2.45 -1.37 -28.39
CA SER A 249 -3.12 -2.51 -29.00
C SER A 249 -4.60 -2.59 -28.69
N ASP A 250 -5.01 -2.09 -27.55
CA ASP A 250 -6.40 -2.03 -27.06
C ASP A 250 -7.18 -0.79 -27.53
N LYS A 251 -6.48 0.18 -28.15
CA LYS A 251 -7.11 1.42 -28.62
C LYS A 251 -7.58 1.33 -30.07
N PHE A 252 -7.27 0.26 -30.78
CA PHE A 252 -7.65 0.07 -32.18
C PHE A 252 -8.19 -1.34 -32.41
N GLU A 253 -9.42 -1.45 -32.90
CA GLU A 253 -10.04 -2.73 -33.29
C GLU A 253 -9.44 -3.31 -34.58
N ASN A 254 -8.97 -2.46 -35.46
CA ASN A 254 -8.35 -2.82 -36.72
C ASN A 254 -6.90 -2.38 -36.75
N VAL A 255 -6.12 -2.96 -37.67
CA VAL A 255 -4.70 -2.61 -37.87
C VAL A 255 -4.56 -1.11 -38.11
N PRO A 256 -3.97 -0.35 -37.20
CA PRO A 256 -3.80 1.09 -37.38
C PRO A 256 -2.64 1.41 -38.32
N THR A 257 -2.68 2.59 -38.90
CA THR A 257 -1.52 3.18 -39.58
C THR A 257 -0.53 3.74 -38.55
N THR A 258 0.73 3.89 -38.94
CA THR A 258 1.76 4.53 -38.10
C THR A 258 1.36 5.97 -37.69
N ALA A 259 0.73 6.71 -38.61
CA ALA A 259 0.27 8.08 -38.33
C ALA A 259 -0.87 8.15 -37.29
N GLU A 260 -1.76 7.18 -37.28
CA GLU A 260 -2.81 7.08 -36.25
C GLU A 260 -2.21 6.78 -34.89
N LEU A 261 -1.27 5.84 -34.80
CA LEU A 261 -0.53 5.54 -33.56
C LEU A 261 0.19 6.78 -33.03
N GLU A 262 0.93 7.48 -33.89
CA GLU A 262 1.69 8.68 -33.51
C GLU A 262 0.78 9.81 -33.02
N THR A 263 -0.36 10.02 -33.71
CA THR A 263 -1.33 11.06 -33.35
C THR A 263 -1.98 10.78 -32.00
N LEU A 264 -2.41 9.52 -31.78
CA LEU A 264 -3.02 9.13 -30.51
C LEU A 264 -2.01 9.21 -29.37
N ALA A 265 -0.81 8.69 -29.55
CA ALA A 265 0.25 8.74 -28.56
C ALA A 265 0.59 10.18 -28.15
N LEU A 266 0.73 11.08 -29.12
CA LEU A 266 1.01 12.49 -28.85
C LEU A 266 -0.13 13.15 -28.07
N THR A 267 -1.37 12.82 -28.42
CA THR A 267 -2.56 13.32 -27.72
C THR A 267 -2.59 12.84 -26.28
N LEU A 268 -2.34 11.55 -26.04
CA LEU A 268 -2.27 10.96 -24.70
C LEU A 268 -1.15 11.59 -23.86
N MET A 269 0.05 11.69 -24.39
CA MET A 269 1.17 12.32 -23.67
C MET A 269 0.90 13.78 -23.31
N ARG A 270 0.24 14.54 -24.19
CA ARG A 270 -0.13 15.95 -23.94
C ARG A 270 -1.22 16.07 -22.88
N SER A 271 -2.28 15.27 -22.98
CA SER A 271 -3.39 15.30 -22.02
C SER A 271 -2.95 14.94 -20.61
N LYS A 272 -1.96 14.09 -20.49
CA LYS A 272 -1.43 13.59 -19.23
C LYS A 272 -0.17 14.33 -18.74
N GLN A 273 0.34 15.29 -19.51
CA GLN A 273 1.53 16.09 -19.17
C GLN A 273 2.75 15.23 -18.74
N THR A 274 2.98 14.11 -19.44
CA THR A 274 4.01 13.14 -19.07
C THR A 274 5.45 13.67 -19.02
N ASN A 275 5.68 14.86 -19.54
CA ASN A 275 6.96 15.57 -19.50
C ASN A 275 7.19 16.37 -18.20
N LEU A 276 6.22 16.39 -17.30
CA LEU A 276 6.35 17.00 -15.98
C LEU A 276 6.55 15.92 -14.91
N PRO A 277 7.36 16.20 -13.87
CA PRO A 277 7.53 15.27 -12.75
C PRO A 277 6.23 15.15 -11.95
N ALA A 278 6.05 14.01 -11.30
CA ALA A 278 5.08 13.89 -10.23
C ALA A 278 5.52 14.77 -9.07
N GLN A 279 4.67 15.67 -8.63
CA GLN A 279 4.96 16.56 -7.51
C GLN A 279 3.85 16.45 -6.48
N ASN A 280 4.22 16.06 -5.27
CA ASN A 280 3.33 16.03 -4.12
C ASN A 280 3.85 17.02 -3.08
N ILE A 281 3.00 17.97 -2.72
CA ILE A 281 3.34 19.03 -1.78
C ILE A 281 2.45 18.88 -0.55
N ALA A 282 3.02 18.38 0.53
CA ALA A 282 2.34 18.40 1.83
C ALA A 282 2.52 19.78 2.46
N VAL A 283 1.41 20.39 2.87
CA VAL A 283 1.39 21.68 3.54
C VAL A 283 0.59 21.58 4.83
N ASP A 284 1.13 22.18 5.87
CA ASP A 284 0.39 22.51 7.08
C ASP A 284 0.28 24.02 7.18
N PHE A 285 -0.92 24.54 7.40
CA PHE A 285 -1.16 25.97 7.44
C PHE A 285 -2.20 26.36 8.48
N VAL A 286 -2.04 27.55 9.06
CA VAL A 286 -3.02 28.11 9.96
C VAL A 286 -4.18 28.68 9.15
N ARG A 287 -5.38 28.25 9.48
CA ARG A 287 -6.59 28.86 8.96
C ARG A 287 -6.78 30.22 9.64
N LEU A 288 -7.10 31.25 8.86
CA LEU A 288 -7.32 32.59 9.40
C LEU A 288 -8.52 32.66 10.37
N GLN A 289 -9.45 31.73 10.29
CA GLN A 289 -10.54 31.50 11.24
C GLN A 289 -10.02 31.29 12.66
N ASP A 290 -8.96 30.49 12.83
CA ASP A 290 -8.32 30.22 14.12
C ASP A 290 -7.62 31.47 14.69
N MET A 291 -7.45 32.51 13.89
CA MET A 291 -6.88 33.82 14.29
C MET A 291 -7.93 34.86 14.68
N GLY A 292 -9.22 34.50 14.73
CA GLY A 292 -10.30 35.37 15.24
C GLY A 292 -10.78 36.44 14.25
N TYR A 293 -10.57 36.29 12.96
CA TYR A 293 -11.16 37.15 11.94
C TYR A 293 -12.59 36.69 11.63
N GLU A 294 -13.58 37.28 12.33
CA GLU A 294 -15.00 37.02 12.10
C GLU A 294 -15.45 37.54 10.72
N GLY A 295 -16.26 36.76 9.99
CA GLY A 295 -16.93 37.16 8.73
C GLY A 295 -16.19 36.81 7.45
N LEU A 296 -15.08 36.07 7.52
CA LEU A 296 -14.35 35.58 6.32
C LEU A 296 -14.54 34.06 6.07
N ASP A 297 -15.40 33.40 6.84
CA ASP A 297 -15.54 31.96 6.89
C ASP A 297 -15.80 31.32 5.50
N SER A 298 -16.63 31.94 4.69
CA SER A 298 -16.95 31.44 3.34
C SER A 298 -15.82 31.64 2.32
N LEU A 299 -14.89 32.57 2.57
CA LEU A 299 -13.75 32.85 1.68
C LEU A 299 -12.55 31.98 2.01
N LEU A 300 -12.55 31.32 3.15
CA LEU A 300 -11.42 30.58 3.69
C LEU A 300 -11.65 29.05 3.72
N GLN A 301 -12.83 28.61 3.30
CA GLN A 301 -13.13 27.19 3.17
C GLN A 301 -12.30 26.57 2.07
N CYS A 302 -11.63 25.48 2.42
CA CYS A 302 -10.83 24.68 1.50
C CYS A 302 -11.28 23.22 1.61
N ASN A 303 -11.76 22.65 0.52
CA ASN A 303 -12.21 21.26 0.47
C ASN A 303 -11.33 20.44 -0.48
N LEU A 304 -11.44 19.13 -0.40
CA LEU A 304 -10.78 18.23 -1.34
C LEU A 304 -11.09 18.66 -2.79
N CYS A 305 -10.08 18.61 -3.65
CA CYS A 305 -10.13 19.05 -5.04
C CYS A 305 -10.21 20.58 -5.29
N ASP A 306 -10.27 21.42 -4.27
CA ASP A 306 -10.11 22.86 -4.47
C ASP A 306 -8.70 23.21 -4.96
N SER A 307 -8.61 24.25 -5.76
CA SER A 307 -7.35 24.77 -6.29
C SER A 307 -6.92 26.02 -5.53
N ILE A 308 -5.73 25.99 -4.96
CA ILE A 308 -5.19 27.02 -4.08
C ILE A 308 -3.87 27.54 -4.62
N LYS A 309 -3.65 28.84 -4.54
CA LYS A 309 -2.36 29.42 -4.87
C LYS A 309 -1.41 29.29 -3.68
N VAL A 310 -0.20 28.78 -3.97
CA VAL A 310 0.89 28.66 -2.99
C VAL A 310 2.04 29.57 -3.42
N GLU A 311 2.55 30.38 -2.51
CA GLU A 311 3.69 31.26 -2.72
C GLU A 311 4.77 30.97 -1.68
N PHE A 312 5.90 30.41 -2.12
CA PHE A 312 7.06 30.15 -1.30
C PHE A 312 8.34 30.73 -1.94
N PRO A 313 8.61 32.04 -1.71
CA PRO A 313 9.71 32.73 -2.42
C PRO A 313 11.09 32.13 -2.16
N ARG A 314 11.30 31.50 -0.98
CA ARG A 314 12.59 30.88 -0.61
C ARG A 314 13.00 29.75 -1.56
N TYR A 315 12.04 29.02 -2.12
CA TYR A 315 12.25 27.96 -3.10
C TYR A 315 11.87 28.39 -4.51
N ASN A 316 11.68 29.72 -4.74
CA ASN A 316 11.23 30.28 -6.02
C ASN A 316 9.94 29.63 -6.55
N MET A 317 9.06 29.24 -5.63
CA MET A 317 7.83 28.54 -5.93
C MET A 317 6.65 29.51 -5.89
N SER A 318 5.90 29.55 -6.99
CA SER A 318 4.61 30.24 -7.08
C SER A 318 3.76 29.49 -8.10
N GLY A 319 2.68 28.89 -7.66
CA GLY A 319 1.81 28.11 -8.54
C GLY A 319 0.43 27.88 -7.92
N THR A 320 -0.50 27.40 -8.73
CA THR A 320 -1.81 26.95 -8.30
C THR A 320 -1.80 25.43 -8.24
N TYR A 321 -2.14 24.89 -7.09
CA TYR A 321 -2.13 23.45 -6.80
C TYR A 321 -3.52 23.00 -6.35
N LYS A 322 -3.87 21.77 -6.71
CA LYS A 322 -5.12 21.15 -6.29
C LYS A 322 -4.94 20.39 -4.99
N ILE A 323 -5.90 20.45 -4.08
CA ILE A 323 -5.92 19.62 -2.87
C ILE A 323 -6.24 18.20 -3.32
N VAL A 324 -5.30 17.27 -3.11
CA VAL A 324 -5.42 15.88 -3.55
C VAL A 324 -5.71 14.92 -2.39
N LYS A 325 -5.44 15.36 -1.15
CA LYS A 325 -5.71 14.60 0.05
C LYS A 325 -6.01 15.51 1.22
N THR A 326 -6.94 15.11 2.06
CA THR A 326 -7.28 15.79 3.31
C THR A 326 -7.31 14.79 4.46
N VAL A 327 -6.87 15.21 5.63
CA VAL A 327 -7.07 14.51 6.89
C VAL A 327 -7.88 15.42 7.80
N TRP A 328 -9.08 15.00 8.15
CA TRP A 328 -9.99 15.75 9.01
C TRP A 328 -9.99 15.18 10.43
N ASP A 329 -9.71 16.04 11.42
CA ASP A 329 -9.88 15.68 12.83
C ASP A 329 -11.34 15.96 13.27
N VAL A 330 -12.11 14.88 13.37
CA VAL A 330 -13.54 14.92 13.72
C VAL A 330 -13.80 15.55 15.09
N LEU A 331 -12.92 15.28 16.07
CA LEU A 331 -13.10 15.74 17.43
C LEU A 331 -12.81 17.24 17.58
N SER A 332 -11.81 17.72 16.87
CA SER A 332 -11.42 19.14 16.85
C SER A 332 -12.19 19.95 15.80
N ASP A 333 -12.94 19.27 14.93
CA ASP A 333 -13.74 19.86 13.83
C ASP A 333 -12.91 20.75 12.90
N LYS A 334 -11.76 20.20 12.46
CA LYS A 334 -10.78 20.91 11.62
C LYS A 334 -9.93 19.94 10.79
N TYR A 335 -9.31 20.46 9.76
CA TYR A 335 -8.28 19.73 9.05
C TYR A 335 -7.01 19.59 9.89
N ASP A 336 -6.50 18.38 9.98
CA ASP A 336 -5.21 18.05 10.59
C ASP A 336 -4.07 18.27 9.59
N SER A 337 -4.28 17.87 8.33
CA SER A 337 -3.33 18.10 7.23
C SER A 337 -4.02 18.11 5.87
N MET A 338 -3.38 18.73 4.90
CA MET A 338 -3.78 18.69 3.48
C MET A 338 -2.56 18.45 2.60
N GLU A 339 -2.74 17.66 1.54
CA GLU A 339 -1.73 17.48 0.50
C GLU A 339 -2.19 18.16 -0.79
N LEU A 340 -1.27 18.91 -1.39
CA LEU A 340 -1.49 19.60 -2.65
C LEU A 340 -0.71 18.86 -3.73
N GLY A 341 -1.32 18.60 -4.89
CA GLY A 341 -0.67 17.95 -6.01
C GLY A 341 -0.81 18.75 -7.29
N GLN A 342 0.20 18.68 -8.14
CA GLN A 342 0.00 18.93 -9.55
C GLN A 342 -0.56 17.66 -10.20
N LEU A 343 -1.47 17.84 -11.17
CA LEU A 343 -2.04 16.76 -11.96
C LEU A 343 -0.98 16.19 -12.93
N SER A 344 0.00 15.48 -12.42
CA SER A 344 0.81 14.60 -13.26
C SER A 344 0.40 13.18 -12.97
N THR A 345 -0.40 12.61 -13.82
CA THR A 345 -0.56 11.15 -13.87
C THR A 345 0.71 10.57 -14.47
N THR A 346 1.26 9.51 -13.87
CA THR A 346 2.37 8.79 -14.49
C THR A 346 1.97 8.28 -15.88
N LEU A 347 2.93 8.09 -16.77
CA LEU A 347 2.63 7.56 -18.11
C LEU A 347 1.96 6.18 -18.02
N ALA A 348 2.32 5.37 -17.03
CA ALA A 348 1.74 4.06 -16.78
C ALA A 348 0.26 4.16 -16.40
N GLU A 349 -0.09 5.03 -15.44
CA GLU A 349 -1.49 5.33 -15.08
C GLU A 349 -2.24 5.99 -16.23
N ALA A 350 -1.54 6.83 -17.00
CA ALA A 350 -2.07 7.53 -18.14
C ALA A 350 -2.50 6.62 -19.28
N LEU A 351 -1.82 5.50 -19.45
CA LEU A 351 -2.02 4.57 -20.55
C LEU A 351 -2.79 3.30 -20.13
N GLY A 352 -3.20 3.21 -18.86
CA GLY A 352 -3.75 1.97 -18.31
C GLY A 352 -2.73 0.83 -18.35
N ILE A 353 -1.44 1.15 -18.55
CA ILE A 353 -0.38 0.17 -18.44
C ILE A 353 -0.21 -0.10 -16.95
N GLN A 354 -0.96 -1.04 -16.42
CA GLN A 354 -0.52 -1.71 -15.21
C GLN A 354 0.82 -2.36 -15.56
N SER A 355 1.91 -1.79 -15.04
CA SER A 355 3.17 -2.51 -15.03
C SER A 355 2.86 -3.87 -14.39
N GLN A 356 3.42 -4.97 -14.90
CA GLN A 356 3.27 -6.29 -14.25
C GLN A 356 3.74 -6.28 -12.79
N THR A 357 4.40 -5.21 -12.37
CA THR A 357 4.75 -4.88 -11.00
C THR A 357 3.53 -4.48 -10.15
N ASP A 358 2.54 -3.75 -10.71
CA ASP A 358 1.34 -3.34 -9.96
C ASP A 358 0.36 -4.50 -9.73
N THR A 359 0.38 -5.52 -10.60
CA THR A 359 -0.39 -6.75 -10.36
C THR A 359 0.12 -7.51 -9.13
N LEU A 360 1.38 -7.27 -8.71
CA LEU A 360 1.95 -7.82 -7.47
C LEU A 360 1.75 -6.88 -6.27
N GLN A 361 1.57 -5.57 -6.45
CA GLN A 361 1.24 -4.63 -5.36
C GLN A 361 -0.23 -4.71 -4.92
N SER A 362 -1.12 -5.21 -5.77
CA SER A 362 -2.53 -5.43 -5.39
C SER A 362 -2.78 -6.73 -4.61
N ILE A 363 -1.72 -7.49 -4.29
CA ILE A 363 -1.81 -8.65 -3.38
C ILE A 363 -1.38 -8.17 -1.98
N ASP A 364 -2.10 -7.22 -1.41
CA ASP A 364 -1.83 -6.75 -0.04
C ASP A 364 -2.13 -7.82 1.03
N ASP A 365 -2.77 -8.94 0.67
CA ASP A 365 -3.02 -10.06 1.54
C ASP A 365 -2.90 -11.42 0.82
N LEU A 366 -1.70 -11.76 0.31
CA LEU A 366 -1.43 -13.13 -0.07
C LEU A 366 -1.07 -13.94 1.19
N THR A 367 -2.07 -14.48 1.87
CA THR A 367 -1.84 -15.48 2.91
C THR A 367 -1.48 -16.80 2.24
N VAL A 368 -0.20 -17.08 2.11
CA VAL A 368 0.31 -18.37 1.62
C VAL A 368 0.57 -19.26 2.83
N ASN A 369 -0.21 -20.30 3.00
CA ASN A 369 0.04 -21.29 4.07
C ASN A 369 1.33 -22.08 3.83
N ASP A 370 1.71 -22.28 2.56
CA ASP A 370 2.97 -22.93 2.17
C ASP A 370 3.51 -22.30 0.88
N LEU A 371 4.62 -21.55 0.98
CA LEU A 371 5.35 -21.07 -0.17
C LEU A 371 6.47 -22.04 -0.55
N ASN A 372 6.26 -22.84 -1.58
CA ASN A 372 7.29 -23.73 -2.13
C ASN A 372 7.94 -23.08 -3.35
N VAL A 373 9.11 -22.47 -3.17
CA VAL A 373 9.89 -21.86 -4.23
C VAL A 373 10.89 -22.88 -4.76
N THR A 374 10.62 -23.48 -5.94
CA THR A 374 11.49 -24.47 -6.60
C THR A 374 12.67 -23.84 -7.35
N GLY A 375 12.79 -22.52 -7.36
CA GLY A 375 13.88 -21.71 -7.94
C GLY A 375 14.31 -20.60 -7.00
N GLY A 376 15.27 -19.76 -7.42
CA GLY A 376 15.70 -18.62 -6.64
C GLY A 376 14.58 -17.57 -6.55
N ALA A 377 14.19 -17.19 -5.33
CA ALA A 377 13.35 -16.01 -5.10
C ALA A 377 14.25 -14.80 -4.90
N SER A 378 13.99 -13.71 -5.62
CA SER A 378 14.63 -12.43 -5.41
C SER A 378 13.60 -11.44 -4.87
N ILE A 379 13.86 -10.88 -3.68
CA ILE A 379 13.03 -9.85 -3.09
C ILE A 379 13.75 -8.53 -3.35
N ALA A 380 13.19 -7.70 -4.22
CA ALA A 380 13.78 -6.43 -4.63
C ALA A 380 13.70 -5.32 -3.57
N SER A 381 12.83 -5.48 -2.57
CA SER A 381 12.63 -4.55 -1.46
C SER A 381 12.58 -5.28 -0.12
N ALA A 382 12.49 -4.57 0.99
CA ALA A 382 12.49 -5.16 2.32
C ALA A 382 11.28 -6.09 2.53
N LEU A 383 11.54 -7.28 3.06
CA LEU A 383 10.51 -8.18 3.59
C LEU A 383 10.16 -7.74 5.00
N THR A 384 8.89 -7.44 5.28
CA THR A 384 8.41 -7.09 6.61
C THR A 384 7.61 -8.26 7.19
N VAL A 385 7.97 -8.74 8.35
CA VAL A 385 7.24 -9.80 9.07
C VAL A 385 6.77 -9.25 10.41
N GLY A 386 5.46 -9.21 10.62
CA GLY A 386 4.87 -8.67 11.84
C GLY A 386 5.21 -7.19 12.10
N GLY A 387 5.30 -6.38 11.02
CA GLY A 387 5.65 -4.96 11.10
C GLY A 387 7.15 -4.68 11.29
N VAL A 388 8.01 -5.69 11.16
CA VAL A 388 9.46 -5.55 11.28
C VAL A 388 10.12 -5.85 9.94
N ASP A 389 10.93 -4.93 9.44
CA ASP A 389 11.70 -5.14 8.21
C ASP A 389 12.69 -6.29 8.39
N VAL A 390 12.58 -7.30 7.52
CA VAL A 390 13.54 -8.39 7.44
C VAL A 390 14.64 -7.99 6.44
N PRO A 391 15.88 -7.80 6.90
CA PRO A 391 16.98 -7.42 6.01
C PRO A 391 17.23 -8.51 4.96
N ASN A 392 17.66 -8.14 3.76
CA ASN A 392 18.09 -9.09 2.73
C ASN A 392 19.03 -10.16 3.30
N CYS A 393 18.70 -11.42 3.05
CA CYS A 393 19.38 -12.57 3.60
C CYS A 393 19.96 -13.44 2.48
N GLU A 394 21.27 -13.70 2.54
CA GLU A 394 21.91 -14.75 1.76
C GLU A 394 21.82 -16.07 2.54
N HIS A 395 21.20 -17.07 1.98
CA HIS A 395 21.10 -18.40 2.56
C HIS A 395 22.01 -19.37 1.81
N THR A 396 22.91 -20.00 2.54
CA THR A 396 23.80 -21.06 2.04
C THR A 396 23.67 -22.30 2.92
N VAL A 397 23.75 -23.47 2.31
CA VAL A 397 23.69 -24.75 3.01
C VAL A 397 24.98 -25.51 2.80
N SER A 398 25.57 -25.99 3.89
CA SER A 398 26.67 -26.95 3.87
C SER A 398 26.23 -28.22 4.60
N SER A 399 26.31 -29.36 3.93
CA SER A 399 25.90 -30.63 4.51
C SER A 399 26.92 -31.74 4.20
N GLY A 400 26.97 -32.71 5.10
CA GLY A 400 27.79 -33.91 4.95
C GLY A 400 27.15 -35.08 5.69
N SER A 401 27.88 -36.18 5.83
CA SER A 401 27.38 -37.38 6.49
C SER A 401 27.08 -37.07 7.97
N GLY A 402 25.77 -36.99 8.28
CA GLY A 402 25.24 -36.76 9.64
C GLY A 402 25.21 -35.32 10.12
N TYR A 403 25.51 -34.33 9.28
CA TYR A 403 25.38 -32.92 9.67
C TYR A 403 24.79 -32.06 8.54
N ARG A 404 24.17 -30.94 8.94
CA ARG A 404 23.72 -29.88 8.06
C ARG A 404 23.90 -28.54 8.79
N TYR A 405 24.50 -27.59 8.07
CA TYR A 405 24.57 -26.18 8.45
C TYR A 405 23.73 -25.35 7.49
N ASP A 406 22.86 -24.49 8.01
CA ASP A 406 22.17 -23.47 7.27
C ASP A 406 22.69 -22.10 7.72
N PHE A 407 23.24 -21.31 6.80
CA PHE A 407 23.83 -20.00 7.06
C PHE A 407 22.94 -18.92 6.50
N TYR A 408 22.59 -17.96 7.33
CA TYR A 408 21.78 -16.80 6.99
C TYR A 408 22.56 -15.53 7.26
N LYS A 409 23.10 -14.90 6.19
CA LYS A 409 23.83 -13.63 6.24
C LYS A 409 22.88 -12.50 5.85
N TYR A 410 22.61 -11.61 6.76
CA TYR A 410 21.73 -10.47 6.54
C TYR A 410 22.53 -9.21 6.20
N SER A 411 22.01 -8.38 5.30
CA SER A 411 22.65 -7.15 4.83
C SER A 411 22.96 -6.15 5.96
N ASN A 412 22.20 -6.18 7.05
CA ASN A 412 22.42 -5.36 8.25
C ASN A 412 23.59 -5.86 9.15
N GLY A 413 24.33 -6.88 8.71
CA GLY A 413 25.48 -7.44 9.45
C GLY A 413 25.11 -8.54 10.45
N LEU A 414 23.84 -8.97 10.52
CA LEU A 414 23.45 -10.13 11.31
C LEU A 414 23.87 -11.42 10.60
N LEU A 415 24.37 -12.39 11.35
CA LEU A 415 24.63 -13.76 10.91
C LEU A 415 23.89 -14.73 11.83
N MET A 416 23.14 -15.65 11.22
CA MET A 416 22.54 -16.77 11.92
C MET A 416 23.07 -18.07 11.32
N ILE A 417 23.44 -19.02 12.17
CA ILE A 417 23.90 -20.35 11.78
C ILE A 417 23.03 -21.36 12.51
N ALA A 418 22.21 -22.10 11.74
CA ALA A 418 21.47 -23.24 12.27
C ALA A 418 22.22 -24.52 11.93
N LEU A 419 22.44 -25.36 12.91
CA LEU A 419 23.12 -26.65 12.80
C LEU A 419 22.17 -27.76 13.23
N TYR A 420 22.08 -28.78 12.40
CA TYR A 420 21.58 -30.09 12.77
C TYR A 420 22.74 -31.09 12.66
N TRP A 421 22.97 -31.88 13.68
CA TRP A 421 23.93 -32.98 13.69
C TRP A 421 23.29 -34.24 14.32
N GLY A 422 23.40 -35.35 13.61
CA GLY A 422 23.01 -36.67 14.11
C GLY A 422 24.15 -37.66 13.94
N GLY A 423 24.50 -38.34 15.02
CA GLY A 423 25.58 -39.29 15.01
C GLY A 423 25.63 -40.14 16.26
N THR A 424 26.72 -40.87 16.44
CA THR A 424 26.98 -41.62 17.66
C THR A 424 28.05 -40.94 18.49
N THR A 425 27.81 -40.83 19.79
CA THR A 425 28.79 -40.26 20.74
C THR A 425 29.11 -41.24 21.84
N THR A 426 30.35 -41.22 22.33
CA THR A 426 30.78 -42.02 23.48
C THR A 426 30.84 -41.14 24.73
N HIS A 427 30.13 -41.53 25.75
CA HIS A 427 30.07 -40.81 27.02
C HIS A 427 31.02 -41.41 28.05
N TYR A 428 31.80 -40.56 28.72
CA TYR A 428 32.79 -40.91 29.71
C TYR A 428 32.38 -40.43 31.11
N THR A 429 32.83 -41.12 32.14
CA THR A 429 32.62 -40.70 33.54
C THR A 429 33.37 -39.38 33.81
N GLN A 430 32.64 -38.43 34.40
CA GLN A 430 33.20 -37.15 34.83
C GLN A 430 33.53 -37.17 36.34
N SER A 431 34.50 -36.37 36.77
CA SER A 431 34.92 -36.27 38.16
C SER A 431 33.84 -35.76 39.16
N LEU A 432 32.74 -35.23 38.65
CA LEU A 432 31.63 -34.71 39.45
C LEU A 432 30.44 -35.69 39.53
N GLY A 433 30.64 -36.98 39.19
CA GLY A 433 29.60 -38.00 39.34
C GLY A 433 28.56 -38.10 38.22
N GLY A 434 28.77 -37.41 37.09
CA GLY A 434 27.96 -37.55 35.88
C GLY A 434 28.77 -38.09 34.71
N TYR A 435 28.14 -38.34 33.61
CA TYR A 435 28.76 -38.74 32.34
C TYR A 435 28.77 -37.55 31.37
N GLY A 436 29.92 -37.18 30.82
CA GLY A 436 30.04 -36.03 29.97
C GLY A 436 30.51 -36.31 28.56
N ARG A 437 30.14 -35.47 27.63
CA ARG A 437 30.57 -35.49 26.25
C ARG A 437 30.86 -34.06 25.76
N ASN A 438 31.97 -33.95 24.97
CA ASN A 438 32.33 -32.75 24.24
C ASN A 438 32.20 -32.99 22.74
N VAL A 439 31.51 -32.12 22.04
CA VAL A 439 31.41 -32.10 20.57
C VAL A 439 31.81 -30.73 20.07
N SER A 440 32.75 -30.73 19.11
CA SER A 440 33.27 -29.49 18.51
C SER A 440 32.61 -29.32 17.14
N PHE A 441 32.16 -28.10 16.85
CA PHE A 441 31.63 -27.70 15.55
C PHE A 441 32.47 -26.56 14.98
N ASN A 442 32.81 -26.65 13.70
CA ASN A 442 33.51 -25.61 12.96
C ASN A 442 32.82 -25.43 11.61
N TRP A 443 32.37 -24.21 11.32
CA TRP A 443 31.65 -23.87 10.09
C TRP A 443 32.49 -23.12 9.05
N GLY A 444 33.78 -22.98 9.31
CA GLY A 444 34.76 -22.37 8.37
C GLY A 444 34.80 -20.84 8.41
N SER A 445 35.87 -20.32 7.82
CA SER A 445 36.16 -18.87 7.81
C SER A 445 35.20 -18.03 6.97
N ASP A 446 34.61 -18.63 5.94
CA ASP A 446 33.69 -17.92 5.02
C ASP A 446 32.38 -17.49 5.69
N HIS A 447 32.06 -18.11 6.83
CA HIS A 447 30.87 -17.87 7.62
C HIS A 447 31.24 -17.42 9.05
N ALA A 448 32.34 -16.69 9.22
CA ALA A 448 32.83 -16.26 10.52
C ALA A 448 31.99 -15.11 11.11
N PHE A 449 31.75 -15.18 12.42
CA PHE A 449 31.29 -14.03 13.19
C PHE A 449 32.38 -12.99 13.38
N ASN A 450 32.03 -11.75 13.67
CA ASN A 450 32.97 -10.72 14.05
C ASN A 450 33.43 -10.96 15.49
N GLY A 451 34.46 -11.81 15.63
CA GLY A 451 34.99 -12.23 16.92
C GLY A 451 34.08 -13.18 17.69
N LEU A 452 34.16 -13.17 19.02
CA LEU A 452 33.38 -14.06 19.92
C LEU A 452 32.07 -13.44 20.40
N GLY A 453 31.63 -12.33 19.79
CA GLY A 453 30.41 -11.59 20.16
C GLY A 453 29.11 -12.20 19.61
N TYR A 454 28.91 -13.51 19.68
CA TYR A 454 27.70 -14.19 19.25
C TYR A 454 27.09 -15.02 20.37
N SER A 455 25.78 -15.30 20.27
CA SER A 455 25.03 -16.15 21.21
C SER A 455 24.65 -17.46 20.53
N CYS A 456 24.70 -18.57 21.24
CA CYS A 456 24.24 -19.85 20.74
C CYS A 456 23.21 -20.46 21.68
N PHE A 457 22.22 -21.07 21.07
CA PHE A 457 21.17 -21.88 21.74
C PHE A 457 21.27 -23.30 21.17
N HIS A 458 21.20 -24.30 22.03
CA HIS A 458 21.32 -25.69 21.58
C HIS A 458 20.47 -26.64 22.39
N THR A 459 20.07 -27.75 21.74
CA THR A 459 19.38 -28.86 22.37
C THR A 459 20.11 -30.17 22.06
N TRP A 460 20.08 -31.08 23.01
CA TRP A 460 20.67 -32.40 22.86
C TRP A 460 19.63 -33.48 23.12
N LYS A 461 19.68 -34.57 22.33
CA LYS A 461 18.95 -35.78 22.57
C LYS A 461 19.93 -36.94 22.48
N VAL A 462 19.97 -37.79 23.49
CA VAL A 462 20.88 -38.95 23.60
C VAL A 462 20.05 -40.21 23.76
N GLY A 463 20.11 -41.10 22.78
CA GLY A 463 19.29 -42.31 22.77
C GLY A 463 17.82 -42.01 22.85
N SER A 464 17.08 -42.65 23.75
CA SER A 464 15.67 -42.39 24.04
C SER A 464 15.45 -41.35 25.15
N GLY A 465 16.53 -40.81 25.74
CA GLY A 465 16.51 -39.84 26.85
C GLY A 465 16.89 -38.43 26.37
N PHE A 466 16.65 -37.44 27.24
CA PHE A 466 17.18 -36.07 27.07
C PHE A 466 18.50 -35.96 27.84
N ALA A 467 19.46 -35.24 27.23
CA ALA A 467 20.66 -34.78 27.90
C ALA A 467 20.47 -33.32 28.34
N GLU A 468 20.86 -33.00 29.56
CA GLU A 468 20.88 -31.62 29.99
C GLU A 468 22.12 -30.92 29.39
N PRO A 469 21.99 -29.77 28.73
CA PRO A 469 23.14 -29.03 28.23
C PRO A 469 23.93 -28.50 29.43
N ALA A 470 25.20 -28.94 29.56
CA ALA A 470 26.05 -28.55 30.67
C ALA A 470 26.83 -27.28 30.43
N GLY A 471 26.95 -26.84 29.16
CA GLY A 471 27.64 -25.63 28.81
C GLY A 471 28.17 -25.56 27.40
N MET A 472 28.60 -24.39 27.03
CA MET A 472 29.21 -24.09 25.72
C MET A 472 30.50 -23.25 25.91
N ILE A 473 31.54 -23.58 25.17
CA ILE A 473 32.72 -22.74 25.04
C ILE A 473 32.86 -22.29 23.60
N LYS A 474 32.83 -21.00 23.39
CA LYS A 474 33.14 -20.40 22.09
C LYS A 474 34.66 -20.50 21.83
N GLN A 475 35.04 -21.26 20.80
CA GLN A 475 36.48 -21.45 20.50
C GLN A 475 37.02 -20.32 19.64
N SER A 476 36.23 -19.83 18.68
CA SER A 476 36.67 -18.85 17.70
C SER A 476 35.44 -18.19 17.04
N ALA A 477 35.68 -17.26 16.14
CA ALA A 477 34.67 -16.64 15.32
C ALA A 477 33.91 -17.63 14.41
N TYR A 478 34.39 -18.85 14.21
CA TYR A 478 33.87 -19.86 13.30
C TYR A 478 33.73 -21.25 13.92
N GLY A 479 33.69 -21.36 15.26
CA GLY A 479 33.48 -22.66 15.90
C GLY A 479 33.13 -22.57 17.38
N VAL A 480 32.45 -23.61 17.87
CA VAL A 480 32.06 -23.77 19.28
C VAL A 480 32.33 -25.20 19.75
N ASN A 481 32.61 -25.36 21.05
CA ASN A 481 32.57 -26.62 21.76
C ASN A 481 31.32 -26.67 22.63
N LEU A 482 30.55 -27.74 22.49
CA LEU A 482 29.40 -28.03 23.34
C LEU A 482 29.72 -29.15 24.31
N TYR A 483 29.22 -29.00 25.54
CA TYR A 483 29.34 -30.01 26.60
C TYR A 483 27.94 -30.41 27.02
N CYS A 484 27.73 -31.70 27.24
CA CYS A 484 26.50 -32.19 27.92
C CYS A 484 26.86 -33.14 29.05
N VAL A 485 25.97 -33.26 30.04
CA VAL A 485 26.00 -34.25 31.08
C VAL A 485 24.83 -35.20 30.88
N THR A 486 25.06 -36.47 30.93
CA THR A 486 24.03 -37.50 30.78
C THR A 486 24.07 -38.50 31.95
N ASN A 487 23.03 -39.25 32.10
CA ASN A 487 22.95 -40.34 33.08
C ASN A 487 23.32 -41.71 32.48
N THR A 488 23.82 -41.76 31.26
CA THR A 488 24.18 -42.95 30.50
C THR A 488 25.64 -43.00 30.10
N THR A 489 26.23 -44.20 30.11
CA THR A 489 27.61 -44.46 29.63
C THR A 489 27.61 -45.20 28.29
N GLY A 490 28.77 -45.22 27.63
CA GLY A 490 28.99 -45.93 26.38
C GLY A 490 28.59 -45.14 25.15
N THR A 491 28.54 -45.82 24.00
CA THR A 491 28.21 -45.19 22.71
C THR A 491 26.71 -45.12 22.55
N GLN A 492 26.19 -43.91 22.29
CA GLN A 492 24.78 -43.63 22.12
C GLN A 492 24.54 -42.86 20.83
N SER A 493 23.36 -43.05 20.21
CA SER A 493 22.91 -42.14 19.16
C SER A 493 22.64 -40.76 19.76
N THR A 494 23.07 -39.72 19.06
CA THR A 494 22.98 -38.35 19.59
C THR A 494 22.50 -37.43 18.49
N GLU A 495 21.53 -36.60 18.78
CA GLU A 495 21.06 -35.52 17.94
C GLU A 495 21.31 -34.16 18.61
N ILE A 496 21.87 -33.21 17.86
CA ILE A 496 22.13 -31.86 18.35
C ILE A 496 21.54 -30.88 17.36
N ASN A 497 20.71 -29.96 17.86
CA ASN A 497 20.26 -28.80 17.13
C ASN A 497 20.86 -27.57 17.79
N MET A 498 21.43 -26.67 17.00
CA MET A 498 22.06 -25.46 17.49
C MET A 498 21.70 -24.27 16.60
N LEU A 499 21.47 -23.15 17.22
CA LEU A 499 21.31 -21.87 16.55
C LEU A 499 22.32 -20.87 17.14
N CYS A 500 23.22 -20.36 16.32
CA CYS A 500 24.13 -19.29 16.70
C CYS A 500 23.72 -17.99 16.00
N VAL A 501 23.71 -16.88 16.75
CA VAL A 501 23.32 -15.56 16.27
C VAL A 501 24.34 -14.52 16.70
N GLY A 502 24.81 -13.71 15.77
CA GLY A 502 25.80 -12.67 16.02
C GLY A 502 25.99 -11.73 14.84
N ARG A 503 27.08 -10.96 14.89
CA ARG A 503 27.48 -10.04 13.82
C ARG A 503 28.61 -10.65 12.99
N TRP A 504 28.57 -10.44 11.66
CA TRP A 504 29.65 -10.83 10.73
C TRP A 504 30.34 -9.63 10.08
N LYS A 505 29.80 -8.42 10.28
CA LYS A 505 30.37 -7.11 9.91
C LYS A 505 30.65 -6.29 11.16
#